data_759a7b6e0fac0c884ef34426a5af5154
#
_entry.id   759a7b6e0fac0c884ef34426a5af5154
#
_cell.length_a   1.000
_cell.length_b   1.000
_cell.length_c   1.000
_cell.angle_alpha   90.00
_cell.angle_beta   90.00
_cell.angle_gamma   90.00
#
_symmetry.space_group_name_H-M   'P 1'
#
loop_
_entity.id
_entity.type
_entity.pdbx_description
1 polymer ?
#
loop_
_entity_poly.entity_id
_entity_poly.type
_entity_poly.pdbx_seq_one_letter_code
_entity_poly.pdbx_strand_id
1 'polypeptide(L)'
;MLKIAICDDEKVFRDNINKYVAAYLNEKEISYEIDTFSSGKEIIDLGIEIKQYNIIFLDINMDDVDGIVTAQKIREYSSEIYIVFVTAYINYSLEGYKVDAIRYLLKNNTNLEASISECMDAILHKMNFVVKKKKFKFNEGEKEINIDNILYIESKLHKLQFYIMEDKIKIYNLYGTLNELENELKDFHFIR
;
A
#
# COMPACT_ATOMS: atom_id res chain seq x y z
N MET A 1 0.48 2.39 -7.05
CA MET A 1 0.22 1.22 -6.20
C MET A 1 0.93 1.41 -4.87
N LEU A 2 0.25 1.21 -3.74
CA LEU A 2 0.88 1.27 -2.41
C LEU A 2 1.49 -0.08 -2.06
N LYS A 3 2.72 -0.09 -1.55
CA LYS A 3 3.35 -1.28 -1.01
C LYS A 3 3.49 -1.15 0.50
N ILE A 4 2.93 -2.12 1.23
CA ILE A 4 2.76 -2.08 2.68
C ILE A 4 3.39 -3.32 3.29
N ALA A 5 4.14 -3.15 4.38
CA ALA A 5 4.62 -4.25 5.19
C ALA A 5 3.86 -4.29 6.53
N ILE A 6 3.58 -5.50 7.01
CA ILE A 6 2.99 -5.73 8.34
C ILE A 6 3.90 -6.72 9.06
N CYS A 7 4.48 -6.29 10.18
CA CYS A 7 5.40 -7.08 10.97
C CYS A 7 4.93 -7.23 12.40
N ASP A 8 4.67 -8.47 12.82
CA ASP A 8 4.20 -8.83 14.15
C ASP A 8 4.49 -10.33 14.35
N ASP A 9 4.98 -10.78 15.47
CA ASP A 9 5.26 -12.20 15.70
C ASP A 9 3.98 -13.02 15.93
N GLU A 10 2.90 -12.38 16.39
CA GLU A 10 1.61 -12.99 16.57
C GLU A 10 0.78 -13.00 15.27
N LYS A 11 0.59 -14.17 14.66
CA LYS A 11 -0.17 -14.35 13.42
C LYS A 11 -1.57 -13.72 13.44
N VAL A 12 -2.26 -13.80 14.58
CA VAL A 12 -3.62 -13.26 14.72
C VAL A 12 -3.65 -11.74 14.51
N PHE A 13 -2.65 -11.01 15.02
CA PHE A 13 -2.57 -9.56 14.83
C PHE A 13 -2.15 -9.21 13.40
N ARG A 14 -1.20 -9.95 12.80
CA ARG A 14 -0.86 -9.77 11.38
C ARG A 14 -2.08 -9.92 10.48
N ASP A 15 -2.87 -10.98 10.68
CA ASP A 15 -4.07 -11.25 9.89
C ASP A 15 -5.14 -10.17 10.09
N ASN A 16 -5.34 -9.68 11.33
CA ASN A 16 -6.30 -8.63 11.63
C ASN A 16 -5.89 -7.29 11.00
N ILE A 17 -4.62 -6.87 11.17
CA ILE A 17 -4.12 -5.62 10.59
C ILE A 17 -4.24 -5.69 9.06
N ASN A 18 -3.82 -6.81 8.45
CA ASN A 18 -3.96 -7.04 7.01
C ASN A 18 -5.41 -6.88 6.55
N LYS A 19 -6.35 -7.53 7.24
CA LYS A 19 -7.79 -7.43 6.94
C LYS A 19 -8.29 -5.99 6.99
N TYR A 20 -7.94 -5.22 8.03
CA TYR A 20 -8.41 -3.84 8.20
C TYR A 20 -7.80 -2.90 7.16
N VAL A 21 -6.49 -3.02 6.90
CA VAL A 21 -5.79 -2.23 5.88
C VAL A 21 -6.35 -2.55 4.49
N ALA A 22 -6.52 -3.84 4.16
CA ALA A 22 -7.08 -4.26 2.89
C ALA A 22 -8.53 -3.77 2.69
N ALA A 23 -9.38 -3.87 3.72
CA ALA A 23 -10.75 -3.36 3.67
C ALA A 23 -10.78 -1.85 3.38
N TYR A 24 -9.96 -1.07 4.08
CA TYR A 24 -9.84 0.37 3.88
C TYR A 24 -9.39 0.72 2.44
N LEU A 25 -8.35 0.05 1.94
CA LEU A 25 -7.80 0.33 0.61
C LEU A 25 -8.77 -0.07 -0.51
N ASN A 26 -9.50 -1.17 -0.33
CA ASN A 26 -10.55 -1.59 -1.25
C ASN A 26 -11.70 -0.59 -1.30
N GLU A 27 -12.15 -0.07 -0.15
CA GLU A 27 -13.19 0.98 -0.09
C GLU A 27 -12.76 2.25 -0.83
N LYS A 28 -11.50 2.64 -0.72
CA LYS A 28 -10.93 3.81 -1.41
C LYS A 28 -10.52 3.52 -2.86
N GLU A 29 -10.69 2.28 -3.34
CA GLU A 29 -10.26 1.83 -4.68
C GLU A 29 -8.77 2.09 -4.96
N ILE A 30 -7.92 1.95 -3.94
CA ILE A 30 -6.47 2.13 -4.04
C ILE A 30 -5.82 0.79 -4.35
N SER A 31 -4.99 0.72 -5.38
CA SER A 31 -4.17 -0.46 -5.69
C SER A 31 -3.06 -0.63 -4.67
N TYR A 32 -2.89 -1.83 -4.16
CA TYR A 32 -1.93 -2.14 -3.11
C TYR A 32 -1.31 -3.53 -3.23
N GLU A 33 -0.20 -3.70 -2.55
CA GLU A 33 0.44 -4.98 -2.25
C GLU A 33 0.77 -4.99 -0.75
N ILE A 34 0.47 -6.08 -0.05
CA ILE A 34 0.75 -6.24 1.38
C ILE A 34 1.60 -7.48 1.58
N ASP A 35 2.81 -7.27 2.12
CA ASP A 35 3.68 -8.33 2.59
C ASP A 35 3.61 -8.44 4.11
N THR A 36 3.68 -9.67 4.65
CA THR A 36 3.64 -9.92 6.09
C THR A 36 4.91 -10.58 6.57
N PHE A 37 5.43 -10.14 7.70
CA PHE A 37 6.66 -10.59 8.32
C PHE A 37 6.37 -11.05 9.75
N SER A 38 7.07 -12.07 10.21
CA SER A 38 6.89 -12.64 11.55
C SER A 38 7.95 -12.18 12.56
N SER A 39 8.94 -11.41 12.13
CA SER A 39 9.99 -10.90 13.01
C SER A 39 10.61 -9.61 12.47
N GLY A 40 11.17 -8.80 13.36
CA GLY A 40 11.96 -7.63 12.99
C GLY A 40 13.19 -7.98 12.18
N LYS A 41 13.76 -9.16 12.39
CA LYS A 41 14.89 -9.65 11.62
C LYS A 41 14.57 -9.84 10.15
N GLU A 42 13.41 -10.42 9.81
CA GLU A 42 12.98 -10.56 8.41
C GLU A 42 12.92 -9.20 7.68
N ILE A 43 12.46 -8.15 8.37
CA ILE A 43 12.45 -6.78 7.84
C ILE A 43 13.88 -6.26 7.63
N ILE A 44 14.77 -6.47 8.62
CA ILE A 44 16.15 -5.99 8.55
C ILE A 44 16.93 -6.70 7.43
N ASP A 45 16.69 -8.00 7.25
CA ASP A 45 17.35 -8.82 6.23
C ASP A 45 17.00 -8.40 4.79
N LEU A 46 15.93 -7.62 4.58
CA LEU A 46 15.63 -7.00 3.27
C LEU A 46 16.69 -5.97 2.85
N GLY A 47 17.41 -5.38 3.80
CA GLY A 47 18.43 -4.36 3.50
C GLY A 47 17.86 -3.21 2.66
N ILE A 48 18.48 -2.93 1.52
CA ILE A 48 18.07 -1.82 0.62
C ILE A 48 16.67 -2.04 0.01
N GLU A 49 16.19 -3.28 -0.10
CA GLU A 49 14.88 -3.59 -0.68
C GLU A 49 13.72 -3.06 0.18
N ILE A 50 13.99 -2.72 1.45
CA ILE A 50 12.98 -2.10 2.32
C ILE A 50 12.41 -0.80 1.74
N LYS A 51 13.18 -0.10 0.89
CA LYS A 51 12.75 1.15 0.23
C LYS A 51 11.56 1.00 -0.71
N GLN A 52 11.20 -0.24 -1.09
CA GLN A 52 10.02 -0.49 -1.89
C GLN A 52 8.71 -0.24 -1.12
N TYR A 53 8.75 -0.28 0.23
CA TYR A 53 7.56 -0.07 1.05
C TYR A 53 7.29 1.42 1.28
N ASN A 54 6.01 1.77 1.20
CA ASN A 54 5.52 3.11 1.53
C ASN A 54 5.14 3.22 3.01
N ILE A 55 4.57 2.15 3.56
CA ILE A 55 4.03 2.09 4.93
C ILE A 55 4.48 0.78 5.57
N ILE A 56 4.89 0.84 6.82
CA ILE A 56 5.21 -0.34 7.63
C ILE A 56 4.42 -0.28 8.94
N PHE A 57 3.52 -1.24 9.15
CA PHE A 57 2.91 -1.51 10.45
C PHE A 57 3.83 -2.46 11.21
N LEU A 58 4.23 -2.08 12.40
CA LEU A 58 5.29 -2.75 13.14
C LEU A 58 4.91 -2.94 14.60
N ASP A 59 4.89 -4.18 15.08
CA ASP A 59 4.84 -4.41 16.51
C ASP A 59 6.17 -4.05 17.18
N ILE A 60 6.09 -3.61 18.40
CA ILE A 60 7.29 -3.30 19.21
C ILE A 60 7.81 -4.54 19.88
N ASN A 61 6.92 -5.31 20.53
CA ASN A 61 7.33 -6.42 21.38
C ASN A 61 7.32 -7.73 20.59
N MET A 62 8.43 -8.02 19.93
CA MET A 62 8.66 -9.26 19.20
C MET A 62 9.86 -10.03 19.82
N ASP A 63 9.79 -11.36 19.79
CA ASP A 63 10.75 -12.22 20.49
C ASP A 63 12.20 -12.09 19.98
N ASP A 64 12.43 -11.83 18.68
CA ASP A 64 13.74 -11.88 18.08
C ASP A 64 14.43 -10.50 18.07
N VAL A 65 13.83 -9.53 17.41
CA VAL A 65 14.31 -8.14 17.34
C VAL A 65 13.18 -7.20 17.63
N ASP A 66 13.37 -6.37 18.65
CA ASP A 66 12.44 -5.30 19.08
C ASP A 66 12.08 -4.37 17.90
N GLY A 67 10.81 -4.00 17.83
CA GLY A 67 10.30 -3.14 16.75
C GLY A 67 10.92 -1.74 16.74
N ILE A 68 11.38 -1.20 17.89
CA ILE A 68 12.10 0.08 17.93
C ILE A 68 13.46 -0.06 17.25
N VAL A 69 14.19 -1.13 17.54
CA VAL A 69 15.49 -1.43 16.86
C VAL A 69 15.25 -1.65 15.38
N THR A 70 14.20 -2.38 15.02
CA THR A 70 13.81 -2.58 13.61
C THR A 70 13.52 -1.25 12.93
N ALA A 71 12.75 -0.35 13.56
CA ALA A 71 12.45 0.98 13.03
C ALA A 71 13.71 1.85 12.86
N GLN A 72 14.65 1.78 13.79
CA GLN A 72 15.97 2.46 13.65
C GLN A 72 16.71 1.96 12.41
N LYS A 73 16.72 0.65 12.17
CA LYS A 73 17.33 0.06 10.98
C LYS A 73 16.63 0.48 9.70
N ILE A 74 15.29 0.55 9.69
CA ILE A 74 14.53 1.11 8.57
C ILE A 74 14.99 2.53 8.27
N ARG A 75 15.17 3.36 9.28
CA ARG A 75 15.60 4.76 9.13
C ARG A 75 17.02 4.92 8.59
N GLU A 76 17.92 3.95 8.78
CA GLU A 76 19.23 3.94 8.13
C GLU A 76 19.12 3.87 6.60
N TYR A 77 18.05 3.24 6.06
CA TYR A 77 17.82 3.10 4.63
C TYR A 77 16.91 4.18 4.04
N SER A 78 15.87 4.62 4.78
CA SER A 78 14.89 5.58 4.28
C SER A 78 14.21 6.38 5.40
N SER A 79 14.16 7.70 5.22
CA SER A 79 13.34 8.61 6.03
C SER A 79 11.91 8.74 5.52
N GLU A 80 11.61 8.26 4.31
CA GLU A 80 10.33 8.49 3.63
C GLU A 80 9.26 7.45 3.95
N ILE A 81 9.67 6.28 4.47
CA ILE A 81 8.75 5.21 4.84
C ILE A 81 7.90 5.64 6.05
N TYR A 82 6.60 5.54 5.95
CA TYR A 82 5.70 5.79 7.08
C TYR A 82 5.69 4.60 8.02
N ILE A 83 6.19 4.77 9.25
CA ILE A 83 6.19 3.74 10.29
C ILE A 83 5.00 3.97 11.22
N VAL A 84 4.21 2.92 11.42
CA VAL A 84 3.08 2.87 12.35
C VAL A 84 3.35 1.76 13.35
N PHE A 85 3.48 2.10 14.62
CA PHE A 85 3.55 1.08 15.65
C PHE A 85 2.16 0.57 16.03
N VAL A 86 2.01 -0.75 16.10
CA VAL A 86 0.78 -1.42 16.56
C VAL A 86 1.17 -2.40 17.65
N THR A 87 0.96 -2.03 18.91
CA THR A 87 1.48 -2.79 20.06
C THR A 87 0.50 -2.83 21.24
N ALA A 88 0.67 -3.81 22.11
CA ALA A 88 -0.09 -3.89 23.35
C ALA A 88 0.40 -2.91 24.44
N TYR A 89 1.58 -2.31 24.30
CA TYR A 89 2.27 -1.57 25.36
C TYR A 89 2.35 -0.07 25.07
N ILE A 90 1.77 0.75 25.96
CA ILE A 90 1.73 2.21 25.80
C ILE A 90 3.07 2.90 26.16
N ASN A 91 3.93 2.24 26.93
CA ASN A 91 5.11 2.87 27.53
C ASN A 91 6.22 3.22 26.52
N TYR A 92 6.15 2.73 25.29
CA TYR A 92 7.14 2.95 24.24
C TYR A 92 6.83 4.13 23.32
N SER A 93 5.77 4.89 23.57
CA SER A 93 5.37 6.01 22.71
C SER A 93 6.45 7.08 22.57
N LEU A 94 7.28 7.31 23.59
CA LEU A 94 8.42 8.25 23.54
C LEU A 94 9.53 7.76 22.60
N GLU A 95 9.76 6.46 22.51
CA GLU A 95 10.77 5.88 21.61
C GLU A 95 10.33 6.00 20.15
N GLY A 96 9.03 5.96 19.88
CA GLY A 96 8.46 6.19 18.56
C GLY A 96 8.83 7.55 17.94
N TYR A 97 8.97 8.59 18.79
CA TYR A 97 9.42 9.91 18.33
C TYR A 97 10.85 9.90 17.78
N LYS A 98 11.73 9.06 18.32
CA LYS A 98 13.15 8.99 17.89
C LYS A 98 13.30 8.41 16.48
N VAL A 99 12.30 7.65 16.02
CA VAL A 99 12.29 7.02 14.69
C VAL A 99 11.28 7.68 13.75
N ASP A 100 10.75 8.85 14.12
CA ASP A 100 9.75 9.58 13.34
C ASP A 100 8.57 8.68 12.91
N ALA A 101 8.02 7.94 13.88
CA ALA A 101 6.81 7.15 13.64
C ALA A 101 5.59 8.07 13.50
N ILE A 102 4.77 7.83 12.48
CA ILE A 102 3.60 8.69 12.22
C ILE A 102 2.47 8.48 13.22
N ARG A 103 2.31 7.26 13.70
CA ARG A 103 1.26 6.88 14.66
C ARG A 103 1.71 5.73 15.56
N TYR A 104 1.04 5.67 16.69
CA TYR A 104 1.16 4.63 17.71
C TYR A 104 -0.26 4.10 18.00
N LEU A 105 -0.54 2.88 17.65
CA LEU A 105 -1.86 2.24 17.81
C LEU A 105 -1.77 1.13 18.85
N LEU A 106 -2.80 1.02 19.71
CA LEU A 106 -2.86 -0.01 20.72
C LEU A 106 -3.64 -1.23 20.21
N LYS A 107 -3.03 -2.42 20.30
CA LYS A 107 -3.65 -3.72 19.92
C LYS A 107 -4.94 -4.02 20.70
N ASN A 108 -4.99 -3.60 21.98
CA ASN A 108 -6.14 -3.82 22.87
C ASN A 108 -7.23 -2.73 22.73
N ASN A 109 -7.12 -1.83 21.80
CA ASN A 109 -8.18 -0.89 21.50
C ASN A 109 -9.38 -1.61 20.91
N THR A 110 -10.55 -1.48 21.53
CA THR A 110 -11.82 -2.07 21.05
C THR A 110 -12.20 -1.60 19.65
N ASN A 111 -11.59 -0.54 19.16
CA ASN A 111 -11.83 0.05 17.84
C ASN A 111 -10.54 0.18 17.01
N LEU A 112 -9.71 -0.87 17.00
CA LEU A 112 -8.45 -0.88 16.26
C LEU A 112 -8.66 -0.64 14.75
N GLU A 113 -9.74 -1.18 14.18
CA GLU A 113 -10.10 -0.99 12.77
C GLU A 113 -10.27 0.50 12.43
N ALA A 114 -11.05 1.25 13.22
CA ALA A 114 -11.22 2.69 13.00
C ALA A 114 -9.91 3.46 13.20
N SER A 115 -9.10 3.06 14.20
CA SER A 115 -7.79 3.70 14.44
C SER A 115 -6.83 3.48 13.26
N ILE A 116 -6.87 2.31 12.61
CA ILE A 116 -6.11 2.03 11.38
C ILE A 116 -6.64 2.89 10.24
N SER A 117 -7.96 3.00 10.06
CA SER A 117 -8.56 3.83 9.01
C SER A 117 -8.17 5.31 9.15
N GLU A 118 -8.25 5.88 10.35
CA GLU A 118 -7.81 7.25 10.63
C GLU A 118 -6.30 7.45 10.38
N CYS A 119 -5.50 6.44 10.72
CA CYS A 119 -4.07 6.45 10.47
C CYS A 119 -3.78 6.46 8.96
N MET A 120 -4.45 5.61 8.21
CA MET A 120 -4.33 5.55 6.74
C MET A 120 -4.76 6.86 6.08
N ASP A 121 -5.88 7.48 6.51
CA ASP A 121 -6.31 8.80 6.01
C ASP A 121 -5.20 9.85 6.23
N ALA A 122 -4.59 9.87 7.42
CA ALA A 122 -3.51 10.81 7.74
C ALA A 122 -2.25 10.58 6.88
N ILE A 123 -1.89 9.32 6.63
CA ILE A 123 -0.75 8.94 5.79
C ILE A 123 -1.02 9.36 4.33
N LEU A 124 -2.17 8.97 3.77
CA LEU A 124 -2.52 9.29 2.39
C LEU A 124 -2.57 10.82 2.17
N HIS A 125 -3.08 11.56 3.15
CA HIS A 125 -3.05 13.02 3.10
C HIS A 125 -1.61 13.57 3.08
N LYS A 126 -0.72 13.07 3.94
CA LYS A 126 0.71 13.47 3.96
C LYS A 126 1.44 13.11 2.66
N MET A 127 1.11 11.98 2.07
CA MET A 127 1.64 11.54 0.77
C MET A 127 1.12 12.37 -0.40
N ASN A 128 0.13 13.24 -0.20
CA ASN A 128 -0.68 13.85 -1.27
C ASN A 128 -1.17 12.79 -2.27
N PHE A 129 -1.56 11.62 -1.74
CA PHE A 129 -1.98 10.50 -2.56
C PHE A 129 -3.32 10.77 -3.22
N VAL A 130 -3.35 10.74 -4.56
CA VAL A 130 -4.56 10.96 -5.36
C VAL A 130 -4.83 9.73 -6.19
N VAL A 131 -6.02 9.15 -6.03
CA VAL A 131 -6.50 8.07 -6.91
C VAL A 131 -6.78 8.67 -8.29
N LYS A 132 -5.98 8.30 -9.27
CA LYS A 132 -6.11 8.80 -10.64
C LYS A 132 -7.12 7.96 -11.41
N LYS A 133 -8.33 8.45 -11.57
CA LYS A 133 -9.37 7.79 -12.36
C LYS A 133 -9.55 8.44 -13.72
N LYS A 134 -9.83 7.62 -14.74
CA LYS A 134 -10.16 8.09 -16.09
C LYS A 134 -11.33 7.28 -16.65
N LYS A 135 -12.22 7.98 -17.35
CA LYS A 135 -13.34 7.35 -18.08
C LYS A 135 -12.88 6.89 -19.45
N PHE A 136 -13.14 5.64 -19.78
CA PHE A 136 -12.92 5.05 -21.09
C PHE A 136 -14.24 4.56 -21.69
N LYS A 137 -14.39 4.70 -23.01
CA LYS A 137 -15.54 4.16 -23.75
C LYS A 137 -15.14 2.84 -24.36
N PHE A 138 -15.23 1.78 -23.58
CA PHE A 138 -15.00 0.42 -24.07
C PHE A 138 -16.16 -0.06 -24.96
N ASN A 139 -15.94 -1.15 -25.70
CA ASN A 139 -17.00 -1.78 -26.50
C ASN A 139 -18.14 -2.29 -25.63
N GLU A 140 -17.83 -2.62 -24.36
CA GLU A 140 -18.74 -3.10 -23.34
C GLU A 140 -19.52 -1.98 -22.65
N GLY A 141 -19.19 -0.72 -22.92
CA GLY A 141 -19.79 0.47 -22.33
C GLY A 141 -18.78 1.44 -21.72
N GLU A 142 -19.27 2.57 -21.23
CA GLU A 142 -18.43 3.55 -20.53
C GLU A 142 -18.11 3.06 -19.12
N LYS A 143 -16.83 3.12 -18.75
CA LYS A 143 -16.35 2.71 -17.44
C LYS A 143 -15.28 3.67 -16.94
N GLU A 144 -15.37 4.04 -15.66
CA GLU A 144 -14.33 4.78 -14.96
C GLU A 144 -13.32 3.79 -14.35
N ILE A 145 -12.06 3.93 -14.74
CA ILE A 145 -10.98 3.03 -14.35
C ILE A 145 -9.96 3.80 -13.51
N ASN A 146 -9.56 3.22 -12.39
CA ASN A 146 -8.37 3.64 -11.68
C ASN A 146 -7.15 3.26 -12.55
N ILE A 147 -6.37 4.27 -12.93
CA ILE A 147 -5.22 4.11 -13.84
C ILE A 147 -4.19 3.13 -13.27
N ASP A 148 -3.99 3.12 -11.95
CA ASP A 148 -3.06 2.21 -11.28
C ASP A 148 -3.48 0.73 -11.34
N ASN A 149 -4.75 0.45 -11.66
CA ASN A 149 -5.26 -0.91 -11.85
C ASN A 149 -5.00 -1.45 -13.26
N ILE A 150 -4.55 -0.63 -14.19
CA ILE A 150 -4.20 -1.07 -15.54
C ILE A 150 -2.83 -1.74 -15.49
N LEU A 151 -2.81 -3.06 -15.69
CA LEU A 151 -1.58 -3.85 -15.70
C LEU A 151 -0.76 -3.59 -16.96
N TYR A 152 -1.42 -3.69 -18.11
CA TYR A 152 -0.84 -3.35 -19.41
C TYR A 152 -1.95 -3.20 -20.47
N ILE A 153 -1.57 -2.64 -21.62
CA ILE A 153 -2.46 -2.42 -22.75
C ILE A 153 -1.74 -2.93 -24.00
N GLU A 154 -2.39 -3.79 -24.76
CA GLU A 154 -1.86 -4.27 -26.03
C GLU A 154 -2.73 -3.84 -27.21
N SER A 155 -2.12 -3.68 -28.37
CA SER A 155 -2.84 -3.42 -29.62
C SER A 155 -2.95 -4.69 -30.44
N LYS A 156 -4.17 -5.04 -30.84
CA LYS A 156 -4.46 -6.21 -31.65
C LYS A 156 -5.52 -5.89 -32.68
N LEU A 157 -5.11 -5.88 -33.96
CA LEU A 157 -6.02 -5.65 -35.11
C LEU A 157 -6.91 -4.38 -34.94
N HIS A 158 -6.28 -3.21 -34.68
CA HIS A 158 -6.96 -1.92 -34.43
C HIS A 158 -7.86 -1.86 -33.20
N LYS A 159 -7.72 -2.83 -32.29
CA LYS A 159 -8.34 -2.79 -30.97
C LYS A 159 -7.26 -2.70 -29.92
N LEU A 160 -7.52 -1.91 -28.90
CA LEU A 160 -6.73 -1.85 -27.68
C LEU A 160 -7.38 -2.77 -26.67
N GLN A 161 -6.62 -3.71 -26.13
CA GLN A 161 -7.04 -4.59 -25.06
C GLN A 161 -6.41 -4.13 -23.75
N PHE A 162 -7.24 -3.71 -22.82
CA PHE A 162 -6.85 -3.27 -21.48
C PHE A 162 -6.93 -4.45 -20.52
N TYR A 163 -5.85 -4.81 -19.90
CA TYR A 163 -5.79 -5.82 -18.85
C TYR A 163 -5.82 -5.09 -17.51
N ILE A 164 -6.94 -5.19 -16.80
CA ILE A 164 -7.23 -4.41 -15.59
C ILE A 164 -7.39 -5.36 -14.42
N MET A 165 -6.72 -5.07 -13.30
CA MET A 165 -6.89 -5.77 -12.04
C MET A 165 -8.14 -5.24 -11.33
N GLU A 166 -9.13 -6.11 -11.19
CA GLU A 166 -10.29 -5.93 -10.31
C GLU A 166 -10.24 -7.04 -9.26
N ASP A 167 -11.33 -7.74 -8.94
CA ASP A 167 -11.28 -8.98 -8.13
C ASP A 167 -10.41 -10.07 -8.79
N LYS A 168 -10.30 -9.99 -10.11
CA LYS A 168 -9.43 -10.78 -10.98
C LYS A 168 -9.10 -9.95 -12.21
N ILE A 169 -8.12 -10.39 -13.00
CA ILE A 169 -7.80 -9.73 -14.26
C ILE A 169 -9.01 -9.78 -15.19
N LYS A 170 -9.48 -8.61 -15.60
CA LYS A 170 -10.51 -8.43 -16.63
C LYS A 170 -9.93 -7.75 -17.86
N ILE A 171 -10.45 -8.11 -19.01
CA ILE A 171 -10.02 -7.57 -20.31
C ILE A 171 -11.17 -6.74 -20.88
N TYR A 172 -10.89 -5.46 -21.15
CA TYR A 172 -11.80 -4.54 -21.81
C TYR A 172 -11.24 -4.15 -23.18
N ASN A 173 -12.11 -3.95 -24.16
CA ASN A 173 -11.71 -3.63 -25.52
C ASN A 173 -12.13 -2.22 -25.90
N LEU A 174 -11.21 -1.48 -26.52
CA LEU A 174 -11.44 -0.14 -27.04
C LEU A 174 -10.97 -0.06 -28.49
N TYR A 175 -11.75 0.51 -29.40
CA TYR A 175 -11.28 0.84 -30.74
C TYR A 175 -10.39 2.07 -30.69
N GLY A 176 -9.19 1.97 -31.28
CA GLY A 176 -8.23 3.07 -31.32
C GLY A 176 -6.80 2.56 -31.58
N THR A 177 -5.87 3.50 -31.54
CA THR A 177 -4.45 3.23 -31.74
C THR A 177 -3.67 3.50 -30.44
N LEU A 178 -2.52 2.83 -30.29
CA LEU A 178 -1.63 3.10 -29.15
C LEU A 178 -1.14 4.55 -29.14
N ASN A 179 -0.94 5.18 -30.30
CA ASN A 179 -0.49 6.57 -30.38
C ASN A 179 -1.53 7.56 -29.84
N GLU A 180 -2.82 7.32 -30.15
CA GLU A 180 -3.91 8.14 -29.60
C GLU A 180 -3.99 7.98 -28.08
N LEU A 181 -3.93 6.72 -27.61
CA LEU A 181 -3.98 6.40 -26.21
C LEU A 181 -2.77 6.94 -25.42
N GLU A 182 -1.57 6.89 -26.00
CA GLU A 182 -0.35 7.45 -25.40
C GLU A 182 -0.51 8.95 -25.14
N ASN A 183 -1.09 9.69 -26.08
CA ASN A 183 -1.39 11.11 -25.88
C ASN A 183 -2.43 11.33 -24.78
N GLU A 184 -3.43 10.46 -24.67
CA GLU A 184 -4.45 10.52 -23.64
C GLU A 184 -3.93 10.17 -22.23
N LEU A 185 -2.92 9.30 -22.15
CA LEU A 185 -2.33 8.82 -20.89
C LEU A 185 -0.99 9.46 -20.58
N LYS A 186 -0.60 10.50 -21.31
CA LYS A 186 0.71 11.17 -21.18
C LYS A 186 1.01 11.62 -19.74
N ASP A 187 0.01 12.07 -19.00
CA ASP A 187 0.16 12.55 -17.63
C ASP A 187 0.24 11.43 -16.59
N PHE A 188 0.10 10.17 -17.01
CA PHE A 188 0.04 9.00 -16.12
C PHE A 188 1.27 8.09 -16.20
N HIS A 189 2.35 8.54 -16.84
CA HIS A 189 3.63 7.82 -16.93
C HIS A 189 3.57 6.39 -17.51
N PHE A 190 2.66 6.13 -18.43
CA PHE A 190 2.68 4.88 -19.19
C PHE A 190 3.91 4.84 -20.09
N ILE A 191 4.65 3.72 -20.04
CA ILE A 191 5.82 3.45 -20.88
C ILE A 191 5.39 2.47 -21.97
N ARG A 192 5.83 2.74 -23.19
CA ARG A 192 5.60 1.88 -24.36
C ARG A 192 6.72 0.88 -24.54
#